data_34102c64efe00d5e6635a5afcf9dc18b
#
_entry.id   34102c64efe00d5e6635a5afcf9dc18b
#
_cell.length_a   1.000
_cell.length_b   1.000
_cell.length_c   1.000
_cell.angle_alpha   90.00
_cell.angle_beta   90.00
_cell.angle_gamma   90.00
#
_symmetry.space_group_name_H-M   'P 1'
#
loop_
_entity.id
_entity.type
_entity.pdbx_description
1 polymer ?
#
loop_
_entity_poly.entity_id
_entity_poly.type
_entity_poly.pdbx_seq_one_letter_code
_entity_poly.pdbx_strand_id
1 'polypeptide(L)'
;NQFSEFGNAIWHYVCTGRAMEEVFTAERDDDSRFAGVCLTQGSAGTLGCADYLREIHPSLKVVAAEALQCPTLLEGGYGSHRIEGIGDKHVPWIHNIKNMDVVVGIDDEACMSLLRLFNEPTGRSYLKGRGVDPEFVNRLDLFGISSIANLLTSVKTARYFEMGPKDVL
;
A
#
# COMPACT_ATOMS: atom_id res chain seq x y z
N ASN A 1 -11.81 -17.51 9.78
CA ASN A 1 -11.30 -17.41 8.41
C ASN A 1 -11.27 -15.95 7.96
N GLN A 2 -10.06 -15.39 7.81
CA GLN A 2 -9.85 -13.96 7.49
C GLN A 2 -10.48 -13.49 6.16
N PHE A 3 -10.83 -14.40 5.26
CA PHE A 3 -11.45 -14.07 3.96
C PHE A 3 -12.99 -13.96 4.02
N SER A 4 -13.60 -14.39 5.10
CA SER A 4 -15.06 -14.45 5.25
C SER A 4 -15.58 -13.89 6.56
N GLU A 5 -14.72 -13.50 7.47
CA GLU A 5 -15.11 -13.01 8.81
C GLU A 5 -14.79 -11.51 8.95
N PHE A 6 -15.79 -10.72 9.27
CA PHE A 6 -15.66 -9.28 9.45
C PHE A 6 -14.69 -8.88 10.56
N GLY A 7 -14.35 -9.78 11.49
CA GLY A 7 -13.35 -9.52 12.52
C GLY A 7 -12.01 -9.06 11.97
N ASN A 8 -11.61 -9.54 10.79
CA ASN A 8 -10.44 -9.08 10.09
C ASN A 8 -10.53 -7.59 9.71
N ALA A 9 -11.60 -7.18 9.05
CA ALA A 9 -11.82 -5.77 8.68
C ALA A 9 -12.01 -4.87 9.92
N ILE A 10 -12.73 -5.34 10.93
CA ILE A 10 -12.96 -4.61 12.18
C ILE A 10 -11.65 -4.35 12.92
N TRP A 11 -10.74 -5.34 12.96
CA TRP A 11 -9.41 -5.14 13.53
C TRP A 11 -8.65 -4.00 12.83
N HIS A 12 -8.64 -4.00 11.51
CA HIS A 12 -7.97 -2.96 10.75
C HIS A 12 -8.64 -1.59 10.90
N TYR A 13 -9.98 -1.55 11.02
CA TYR A 13 -10.71 -0.32 11.32
C TYR A 13 -10.30 0.24 12.69
N VAL A 14 -10.34 -0.59 13.73
CA VAL A 14 -10.13 -0.14 15.12
C VAL A 14 -8.65 0.13 15.42
N CYS A 15 -7.74 -0.68 14.89
CA CYS A 15 -6.31 -0.61 15.23
C CYS A 15 -5.49 0.05 14.15
N THR A 16 -5.49 -0.49 12.92
CA THR A 16 -4.61 -0.02 11.84
C THR A 16 -4.97 1.40 11.38
N GLY A 17 -6.27 1.67 11.19
CA GLY A 17 -6.72 3.00 10.76
C GLY A 17 -6.38 4.08 11.78
N ARG A 18 -6.58 3.80 13.06
CA ARG A 18 -6.19 4.74 14.13
C ARG A 18 -4.69 4.96 14.20
N ALA A 19 -3.88 3.91 14.10
CA ALA A 19 -2.44 4.03 14.10
C ALA A 19 -1.93 4.87 12.92
N MET A 20 -2.50 4.70 11.72
CA MET A 20 -2.18 5.54 10.56
C MET A 20 -2.53 7.01 10.80
N GLU A 21 -3.70 7.29 11.37
CA GLU A 21 -4.12 8.67 11.71
C GLU A 21 -3.22 9.29 12.78
N GLU A 22 -2.84 8.52 13.79
CA GLU A 22 -1.92 8.99 14.83
C GLU A 22 -0.55 9.35 14.23
N VAL A 23 0.00 8.50 13.36
CA VAL A 23 1.28 8.77 12.68
C VAL A 23 1.16 9.99 11.77
N PHE A 24 0.11 10.06 10.93
CA PHE A 24 -0.11 11.22 10.09
C PHE A 24 -0.18 12.51 10.90
N THR A 25 -0.96 12.52 11.98
CA THR A 25 -1.12 13.70 12.85
C THR A 25 0.18 14.11 13.53
N ALA A 26 1.04 13.14 13.90
CA ALA A 26 2.31 13.41 14.56
C ALA A 26 3.40 13.94 13.62
N GLU A 27 3.38 13.49 12.35
CA GLU A 27 4.48 13.75 11.41
C GLU A 27 4.13 14.80 10.33
N ARG A 28 2.86 15.21 10.22
CA ARG A 28 2.44 16.17 9.18
C ARG A 28 2.93 17.59 9.47
N ASP A 29 3.20 18.32 8.40
CA ASP A 29 3.26 19.78 8.44
C ASP A 29 1.86 20.39 8.51
N ASP A 30 1.74 21.67 8.90
CA ASP A 30 0.46 22.37 9.09
C ASP A 30 -0.46 22.36 7.88
N ASP A 31 0.10 22.34 6.67
CA ASP A 31 -0.62 22.37 5.39
C ASP A 31 -0.64 21.01 4.67
N SER A 32 -0.17 19.94 5.32
CA SER A 32 -0.23 18.59 4.78
C SER A 32 -1.65 18.05 4.77
N ARG A 33 -2.00 17.34 3.72
CA ARG A 33 -3.30 16.69 3.55
C ARG A 33 -3.13 15.16 3.46
N PHE A 34 -3.87 14.41 4.25
CA PHE A 34 -3.97 12.96 4.07
C PHE A 34 -4.80 12.70 2.81
N ALA A 35 -4.12 12.55 1.68
CA ALA A 35 -4.73 12.54 0.36
C ALA A 35 -5.19 11.14 -0.07
N GLY A 36 -4.54 10.11 0.41
CA GLY A 36 -4.92 8.75 0.06
C GLY A 36 -4.22 7.67 0.90
N VAL A 37 -4.73 6.46 0.77
CA VAL A 37 -4.14 5.27 1.36
C VAL A 37 -4.02 4.18 0.30
N CYS A 38 -2.84 3.55 0.25
CA CYS A 38 -2.51 2.49 -0.69
C CYS A 38 -2.43 1.15 0.05
N LEU A 39 -3.25 0.19 -0.36
CA LEU A 39 -3.45 -1.06 0.36
C LEU A 39 -3.32 -2.24 -0.59
N THR A 40 -2.29 -3.05 -0.41
CA THR A 40 -2.20 -4.34 -1.12
C THR A 40 -3.29 -5.28 -0.64
N GLN A 41 -3.93 -5.97 -1.59
CA GLN A 41 -5.08 -6.81 -1.33
C GLN A 41 -4.72 -8.30 -1.31
N GLY A 42 -5.27 -8.99 -0.34
CA GLY A 42 -5.34 -10.43 -0.20
C GLY A 42 -6.69 -10.75 0.40
N SER A 43 -6.79 -10.86 1.72
CA SER A 43 -8.07 -11.09 2.42
C SER A 43 -8.99 -9.87 2.51
N ALA A 44 -8.60 -8.72 1.97
CA ALA A 44 -9.33 -7.44 2.01
C ALA A 44 -9.52 -6.82 3.41
N GLY A 45 -8.91 -7.37 4.44
CA GLY A 45 -9.04 -6.85 5.81
C GLY A 45 -8.58 -5.40 5.95
N THR A 46 -7.49 -5.04 5.25
CA THR A 46 -6.90 -3.68 5.30
C THR A 46 -7.83 -2.59 4.80
N LEU A 47 -8.87 -2.90 4.00
CA LEU A 47 -9.89 -1.93 3.62
C LEU A 47 -10.65 -1.37 4.84
N GLY A 48 -10.72 -2.11 5.94
CA GLY A 48 -11.27 -1.60 7.18
C GLY A 48 -10.57 -0.35 7.71
N CYS A 49 -9.25 -0.23 7.52
CA CYS A 49 -8.55 1.01 7.92
C CYS A 49 -8.93 2.19 7.02
N ALA A 50 -9.17 1.93 5.73
CA ALA A 50 -9.63 2.97 4.81
C ALA A 50 -11.03 3.48 5.16
N ASP A 51 -11.92 2.61 5.63
CA ASP A 51 -13.25 3.00 6.10
C ASP A 51 -13.13 3.96 7.29
N TYR A 52 -12.30 3.64 8.28
CA TYR A 52 -12.02 4.53 9.40
C TYR A 52 -11.43 5.88 8.96
N LEU A 53 -10.41 5.84 8.10
CA LEU A 53 -9.75 7.07 7.63
C LEU A 53 -10.69 7.97 6.83
N ARG A 54 -11.62 7.41 6.06
CA ARG A 54 -12.61 8.20 5.32
C ARG A 54 -13.66 8.90 6.21
N GLU A 55 -13.93 8.40 7.39
CA GLU A 55 -14.80 9.10 8.34
C GLU A 55 -14.17 10.42 8.80
N ILE A 56 -12.84 10.45 8.92
CA ILE A 56 -12.07 11.63 9.36
C ILE A 56 -11.66 12.50 8.17
N HIS A 57 -11.28 11.86 7.06
CA HIS A 57 -10.81 12.49 5.82
C HIS A 57 -11.73 12.11 4.64
N PRO A 58 -12.91 12.73 4.47
CA PRO A 58 -13.89 12.31 3.46
C PRO A 58 -13.40 12.35 2.00
N SER A 59 -12.37 13.16 1.71
CA SER A 59 -11.76 13.27 0.39
C SER A 59 -10.63 12.26 0.12
N LEU A 60 -10.26 11.46 1.12
CA LEU A 60 -9.18 10.47 1.05
C LEU A 60 -9.42 9.49 -0.10
N LYS A 61 -8.42 9.28 -0.94
CA LYS A 61 -8.44 8.27 -1.99
C LYS A 61 -8.06 6.91 -1.44
N VAL A 62 -8.87 5.91 -1.71
CA VAL A 62 -8.60 4.51 -1.35
C VAL A 62 -8.17 3.75 -2.58
N VAL A 63 -6.93 3.31 -2.57
CA VAL A 63 -6.29 2.63 -3.69
C VAL A 63 -5.95 1.20 -3.28
N ALA A 64 -6.62 0.25 -3.89
CA ALA A 64 -6.28 -1.16 -3.75
C ALA A 64 -5.16 -1.54 -4.72
N ALA A 65 -4.25 -2.38 -4.29
CA ALA A 65 -3.18 -2.89 -5.13
C ALA A 65 -3.15 -4.41 -5.15
N GLU A 66 -2.84 -4.96 -6.31
CA GLU A 66 -2.64 -6.40 -6.49
C GLU A 66 -1.47 -6.67 -7.43
N ALA A 67 -0.97 -7.91 -7.42
CA ALA A 67 0.04 -8.31 -8.39
C ALA A 67 -0.58 -8.41 -9.79
N LEU A 68 0.09 -7.87 -10.80
CA LEU A 68 -0.33 -8.02 -12.20
C LEU A 68 -0.41 -9.49 -12.63
N GLN A 69 0.38 -10.35 -12.01
CA GLN A 69 0.39 -11.78 -12.25
C GLN A 69 -0.79 -12.51 -11.59
N CYS A 70 -1.50 -11.83 -10.68
CA CYS A 70 -2.72 -12.32 -10.02
C CYS A 70 -3.80 -11.22 -9.99
N PRO A 71 -4.35 -10.81 -11.15
CA PRO A 71 -5.21 -9.63 -11.29
C PRO A 71 -6.67 -9.96 -10.96
N THR A 72 -6.95 -10.38 -9.74
CA THR A 72 -8.27 -10.84 -9.31
C THR A 72 -9.32 -9.74 -9.38
N LEU A 73 -8.97 -8.53 -8.96
CA LEU A 73 -9.87 -7.36 -8.98
C LEU A 73 -9.95 -6.70 -10.35
N LEU A 74 -8.80 -6.58 -11.04
CA LEU A 74 -8.70 -5.89 -12.33
C LEU A 74 -9.32 -6.69 -13.47
N GLU A 75 -9.10 -8.00 -13.49
CA GLU A 75 -9.42 -8.85 -14.67
C GLU A 75 -10.19 -10.12 -14.30
N GLY A 76 -10.52 -10.34 -13.02
CA GLY A 76 -11.09 -11.61 -12.57
C GLY A 76 -10.13 -12.79 -12.77
N GLY A 77 -8.83 -12.49 -12.88
CA GLY A 77 -7.78 -13.45 -13.17
C GLY A 77 -7.13 -14.03 -11.91
N TYR A 78 -6.33 -15.07 -12.12
CA TYR A 78 -5.52 -15.68 -11.07
C TYR A 78 -4.24 -16.27 -11.66
N GLY A 79 -3.14 -16.11 -10.95
CA GLY A 79 -1.87 -16.69 -11.30
C GLY A 79 -0.87 -16.65 -10.15
N SER A 80 0.23 -17.35 -10.34
CA SER A 80 1.34 -17.31 -9.38
C SER A 80 2.05 -15.96 -9.47
N HIS A 81 2.39 -15.39 -8.32
CA HIS A 81 3.11 -14.14 -8.21
C HIS A 81 4.15 -14.22 -7.09
N ARG A 82 5.07 -13.26 -7.06
CA ARG A 82 6.21 -13.24 -6.14
C ARG A 82 6.05 -12.22 -4.99
N ILE A 83 4.99 -11.43 -5.00
CA ILE A 83 4.68 -10.50 -3.91
C ILE A 83 3.96 -11.28 -2.82
N GLU A 84 4.72 -12.00 -1.99
CA GLU A 84 4.16 -12.85 -0.95
C GLU A 84 3.33 -12.07 0.07
N GLY A 85 2.30 -12.73 0.60
CA GLY A 85 1.40 -12.16 1.61
C GLY A 85 0.22 -11.38 1.06
N ILE A 86 0.11 -11.24 -0.27
CA ILE A 86 -1.04 -10.62 -0.94
C ILE A 86 -1.63 -11.59 -1.98
N GLY A 87 -2.75 -11.18 -2.59
CA GLY A 87 -3.42 -11.94 -3.65
C GLY A 87 -4.32 -13.05 -3.14
N ASP A 88 -5.32 -13.34 -3.91
CA ASP A 88 -6.22 -14.48 -3.75
C ASP A 88 -6.81 -14.81 -5.13
N LYS A 89 -7.26 -16.03 -5.31
CA LYS A 89 -7.95 -16.45 -6.53
C LYS A 89 -9.42 -16.02 -6.59
N HIS A 90 -9.95 -15.49 -5.51
CA HIS A 90 -11.31 -14.97 -5.43
C HIS A 90 -11.32 -13.60 -4.77
N VAL A 91 -12.31 -12.78 -5.14
CA VAL A 91 -12.63 -11.60 -4.34
C VAL A 91 -13.17 -12.07 -2.98
N PRO A 92 -12.52 -11.72 -1.86
CA PRO A 92 -12.96 -12.17 -0.54
C PRO A 92 -14.38 -11.75 -0.21
N TRP A 93 -15.09 -12.57 0.53
CA TRP A 93 -16.47 -12.29 0.92
C TRP A 93 -16.65 -10.96 1.68
N ILE A 94 -15.65 -10.59 2.48
CA ILE A 94 -15.66 -9.34 3.25
C ILE A 94 -15.23 -8.11 2.44
N HIS A 95 -14.85 -8.28 1.17
CA HIS A 95 -14.33 -7.20 0.34
C HIS A 95 -15.45 -6.28 -0.14
N ASN A 96 -15.53 -5.09 0.40
CA ASN A 96 -16.43 -4.07 -0.12
C ASN A 96 -15.75 -3.29 -1.26
N ILE A 97 -16.00 -3.73 -2.48
CA ILE A 97 -15.43 -3.11 -3.69
C ILE A 97 -15.88 -1.67 -3.91
N LYS A 98 -16.97 -1.23 -3.28
CA LYS A 98 -17.44 0.17 -3.38
C LYS A 98 -16.59 1.14 -2.57
N ASN A 99 -15.77 0.64 -1.65
CA ASN A 99 -14.90 1.48 -0.81
C ASN A 99 -13.54 1.77 -1.45
N MET A 100 -13.34 1.39 -2.69
CA MET A 100 -12.12 1.68 -3.45
C MET A 100 -12.41 2.70 -4.55
N ASP A 101 -11.48 3.65 -4.74
CA ASP A 101 -11.52 4.58 -5.88
C ASP A 101 -10.83 4.00 -7.11
N VAL A 102 -9.73 3.29 -6.90
CA VAL A 102 -8.88 2.74 -7.98
C VAL A 102 -8.28 1.40 -7.55
N VAL A 103 -8.10 0.51 -8.52
CA VAL A 103 -7.28 -0.70 -8.38
C VAL A 103 -6.02 -0.54 -9.22
N VAL A 104 -4.86 -0.85 -8.64
CA VAL A 104 -3.54 -0.71 -9.27
C VAL A 104 -2.83 -2.04 -9.34
N GLY A 105 -2.45 -2.47 -10.53
CA GLY A 105 -1.60 -3.64 -10.73
C GLY A 105 -0.11 -3.30 -10.52
N ILE A 106 0.58 -4.12 -9.73
CA ILE A 106 2.02 -4.02 -9.46
C ILE A 106 2.71 -5.23 -10.05
N ASP A 107 3.67 -4.98 -10.94
CA ASP A 107 4.47 -6.02 -11.55
C ASP A 107 5.46 -6.63 -10.55
N ASP A 108 5.53 -7.96 -10.51
CA ASP A 108 6.47 -8.71 -9.69
C ASP A 108 7.91 -8.26 -9.87
N GLU A 109 8.36 -8.04 -11.12
CA GLU A 109 9.74 -7.65 -11.39
C GLU A 109 10.07 -6.24 -10.88
N ALA A 110 9.13 -5.31 -10.93
CA ALA A 110 9.29 -3.99 -10.34
C ALA A 110 9.48 -4.09 -8.81
N CYS A 111 8.66 -4.94 -8.16
CA CYS A 111 8.75 -5.18 -6.73
C CYS A 111 10.08 -5.85 -6.34
N MET A 112 10.48 -6.91 -7.07
CA MET A 112 11.76 -7.60 -6.85
C MET A 112 12.96 -6.70 -7.11
N SER A 113 12.90 -5.82 -8.09
CA SER A 113 13.98 -4.87 -8.38
C SER A 113 14.20 -3.88 -7.23
N LEU A 114 13.11 -3.34 -6.64
CA LEU A 114 13.22 -2.50 -5.45
C LEU A 114 13.68 -3.28 -4.22
N LEU A 115 13.22 -4.52 -4.04
CA LEU A 115 13.68 -5.37 -2.95
C LEU A 115 15.19 -5.56 -2.99
N ARG A 116 15.75 -5.83 -4.17
CA ARG A 116 17.20 -5.90 -4.38
C ARG A 116 17.90 -4.57 -4.13
N LEU A 117 17.37 -3.48 -4.67
CA LEU A 117 17.91 -2.14 -4.48
C LEU A 117 18.05 -1.78 -2.98
N PHE A 118 17.07 -2.17 -2.18
CA PHE A 118 17.02 -1.87 -0.75
C PHE A 118 17.90 -2.80 0.10
N ASN A 119 18.11 -4.03 -0.33
CA ASN A 119 18.77 -5.05 0.48
C ASN A 119 20.21 -5.37 0.04
N GLU A 120 20.53 -5.26 -1.26
CA GLU A 120 21.87 -5.59 -1.74
C GLU A 120 22.87 -4.45 -1.47
N PRO A 121 24.15 -4.78 -1.13
CA PRO A 121 25.18 -3.76 -0.89
C PRO A 121 25.39 -2.80 -2.06
N THR A 122 25.32 -3.29 -3.28
CA THR A 122 25.41 -2.50 -4.52
C THR A 122 24.24 -1.52 -4.66
N GLY A 123 23.02 -1.96 -4.36
CA GLY A 123 21.83 -1.13 -4.38
C GLY A 123 21.91 0.01 -3.36
N ARG A 124 22.29 -0.33 -2.13
CA ARG A 124 22.47 0.65 -1.05
C ARG A 124 23.59 1.66 -1.37
N SER A 125 24.70 1.19 -1.94
CA SER A 125 25.78 2.08 -2.38
C SER A 125 25.33 3.02 -3.49
N TYR A 126 24.52 2.53 -4.44
CA TYR A 126 23.94 3.35 -5.49
C TYR A 126 23.05 4.45 -4.91
N LEU A 127 22.14 4.12 -3.98
CA LEU A 127 21.26 5.10 -3.35
C LEU A 127 22.04 6.20 -2.61
N LYS A 128 23.05 5.81 -1.82
CA LYS A 128 23.97 6.77 -1.16
C LYS A 128 24.69 7.67 -2.17
N GLY A 129 25.14 7.09 -3.27
CA GLY A 129 25.78 7.83 -4.37
C GLY A 129 24.83 8.79 -5.10
N ARG A 130 23.52 8.58 -5.00
CA ARG A 130 22.46 9.48 -5.51
C ARG A 130 22.04 10.55 -4.51
N GLY A 131 22.69 10.62 -3.36
CA GLY A 131 22.41 11.62 -2.33
C GLY A 131 21.28 11.25 -1.35
N VAL A 132 20.84 9.99 -1.34
CA VAL A 132 19.90 9.53 -0.32
C VAL A 132 20.63 9.42 1.02
N ASP A 133 20.01 9.93 2.08
CA ASP A 133 20.57 9.90 3.43
C ASP A 133 21.04 8.50 3.81
N PRO A 134 22.31 8.33 4.23
CA PRO A 134 22.85 7.04 4.63
C PRO A 134 22.11 6.36 5.78
N GLU A 135 21.57 7.10 6.75
CA GLU A 135 20.78 6.53 7.84
C GLU A 135 19.46 5.97 7.33
N PHE A 136 18.78 6.71 6.44
CA PHE A 136 17.58 6.23 5.80
C PHE A 136 17.85 4.97 4.96
N VAL A 137 18.92 4.97 4.15
CA VAL A 137 19.30 3.80 3.34
C VAL A 137 19.55 2.57 4.22
N ASN A 138 20.11 2.74 5.41
CA ASN A 138 20.38 1.64 6.33
C ASN A 138 19.11 1.03 6.94
N ARG A 139 17.95 1.69 6.83
CA ARG A 139 16.65 1.22 7.33
C ARG A 139 15.75 0.64 6.24
N LEU A 140 16.18 0.67 4.98
CA LEU A 140 15.35 0.21 3.85
C LEU A 140 15.08 -1.31 3.89
N ASP A 141 15.90 -2.09 4.59
CA ASP A 141 15.67 -3.52 4.83
C ASP A 141 14.49 -3.83 5.77
N LEU A 142 13.97 -2.81 6.45
CA LEU A 142 12.74 -2.94 7.25
C LEU A 142 11.47 -3.01 6.36
N PHE A 143 11.59 -2.65 5.07
CA PHE A 143 10.47 -2.77 4.14
C PHE A 143 10.26 -4.23 3.73
N GLY A 144 9.14 -4.81 4.16
CA GLY A 144 8.66 -6.09 3.65
C GLY A 144 8.18 -5.97 2.19
N ILE A 145 8.09 -7.10 1.49
CA ILE A 145 7.75 -7.13 0.06
C ILE A 145 6.39 -6.48 -0.25
N SER A 146 5.37 -6.67 0.58
CA SER A 146 4.07 -6.03 0.43
C SER A 146 4.14 -4.51 0.69
N SER A 147 5.01 -4.05 1.59
CA SER A 147 5.26 -2.62 1.81
C SER A 147 5.94 -1.99 0.60
N ILE A 148 6.85 -2.70 -0.07
CA ILE A 148 7.46 -2.27 -1.34
C ILE A 148 6.39 -2.16 -2.44
N ALA A 149 5.45 -3.11 -2.49
CA ALA A 149 4.32 -3.03 -3.42
C ALA A 149 3.42 -1.81 -3.12
N ASN A 150 3.15 -1.51 -1.84
CA ASN A 150 2.44 -0.29 -1.44
C ASN A 150 3.20 0.98 -1.81
N LEU A 151 4.52 1.01 -1.67
CA LEU A 151 5.35 2.15 -2.12
C LEU A 151 5.22 2.38 -3.64
N LEU A 152 5.29 1.32 -4.45
CA LEU A 152 5.08 1.39 -5.90
C LEU A 152 3.66 1.86 -6.23
N THR A 153 2.67 1.41 -5.47
CA THR A 153 1.29 1.84 -5.60
C THR A 153 1.16 3.33 -5.29
N SER A 154 1.80 3.81 -4.22
CA SER A 154 1.79 5.23 -3.85
C SER A 154 2.39 6.11 -4.95
N VAL A 155 3.49 5.69 -5.57
CA VAL A 155 4.09 6.42 -6.71
C VAL A 155 3.12 6.48 -7.90
N LYS A 156 2.46 5.37 -8.25
CA LYS A 156 1.45 5.35 -9.32
C LYS A 156 0.24 6.22 -8.99
N THR A 157 -0.22 6.15 -7.75
CA THR A 157 -1.35 6.92 -7.23
C THR A 157 -1.09 8.42 -7.30
N ALA A 158 0.07 8.85 -6.77
CA ALA A 158 0.47 10.26 -6.80
C ALA A 158 0.52 10.81 -8.22
N ARG A 159 1.05 10.03 -9.17
CA ARG A 159 1.09 10.42 -10.59
C ARG A 159 -0.30 10.45 -11.23
N TYR A 160 -1.15 9.48 -10.95
CA TYR A 160 -2.48 9.37 -11.54
C TYR A 160 -3.42 10.49 -11.07
N PHE A 161 -3.37 10.85 -9.80
CA PHE A 161 -4.17 11.92 -9.22
C PHE A 161 -3.48 13.30 -9.23
N GLU A 162 -2.31 13.41 -9.89
CA GLU A 162 -1.54 14.66 -9.98
C GLU A 162 -1.28 15.29 -8.60
N MET A 163 -0.94 14.46 -7.62
CA MET A 163 -0.74 14.87 -6.24
C MET A 163 0.50 15.75 -6.09
N GLY A 164 0.37 16.79 -5.29
CA GLY A 164 1.43 17.74 -4.99
C GLY A 164 2.23 17.40 -3.72
N PRO A 165 3.22 18.23 -3.37
CA PRO A 165 4.13 17.96 -2.25
C PRO A 165 3.48 18.03 -0.87
N LYS A 166 2.24 18.51 -0.78
CA LYS A 166 1.45 18.56 0.46
C LYS A 166 0.48 17.37 0.61
N ASP A 167 0.37 16.55 -0.41
CA ASP A 167 -0.45 15.35 -0.40
C ASP A 167 0.35 14.17 0.18
N VAL A 168 -0.15 13.61 1.28
CA VAL A 168 0.43 12.45 1.96
C VAL A 168 -0.35 11.19 1.59
N LEU A 169 0.39 10.12 1.28
CA LEU A 169 -0.12 8.78 0.95
C LEU A 169 0.36 7.76 1.97
#